data_7329f4c754d0d18700e6619cf5dc82e2
#
_entry.id   7329f4c754d0d18700e6619cf5dc82e2
#
_cell.length_a   1.000
_cell.length_b   1.000
_cell.length_c   1.000
_cell.angle_alpha   90.00
_cell.angle_beta   90.00
_cell.angle_gamma   90.00
#
_symmetry.space_group_name_H-M   'P 1'
#
loop_
_entity.id
_entity.type
_entity.pdbx_description
1 polymer ?
#
loop_
_entity_poly.entity_id
_entity_poly.type
_entity_poly.pdbx_seq_one_letter_code
_entity_poly.pdbx_strand_id
1 'polypeptide(L)'
;MAYDSIGRKLWTINESTMRRDGKAATPQDPHKNVLRLMSFNRDDLTAAPVAYLYRMDMPTTMKAAQTYAMGVSELCALPDGQLLVLEREAFVPKTKLGAFCQCKLYVVNPSAEKPYPLEKSVEADAPYVSKRLLTSWRTTITLFSQNWANYEGMCLGPRLENGDQVVVLVSDSQDGYAGLLRDWFKTIVISN
;
A
#
# COMPACT_ATOMS: atom_id res chain seq x y z
N MET A 1 -5.43 3.42 -7.19
CA MET A 1 -6.09 4.74 -7.33
C MET A 1 -7.42 4.73 -6.61
N ALA A 2 -7.75 5.79 -5.86
CA ALA A 2 -9.01 5.85 -5.08
C ALA A 2 -9.79 7.12 -5.41
N TYR A 3 -11.13 6.99 -5.41
CA TYR A 3 -12.04 8.12 -5.56
C TYR A 3 -12.66 8.48 -4.21
N ASP A 4 -12.37 9.69 -3.75
CA ASP A 4 -13.02 10.33 -2.60
C ASP A 4 -14.24 11.09 -3.10
N SER A 5 -15.43 10.54 -2.84
CA SER A 5 -16.68 11.13 -3.30
C SER A 5 -17.06 12.40 -2.52
N ILE A 6 -16.66 12.53 -1.27
CA ILE A 6 -16.92 13.68 -0.41
C ILE A 6 -16.02 14.86 -0.78
N GLY A 7 -14.71 14.62 -0.82
CA GLY A 7 -13.72 15.63 -1.21
C GLY A 7 -13.65 15.89 -2.72
N ARG A 8 -14.38 15.12 -3.53
CA ARG A 8 -14.37 15.16 -5.01
C ARG A 8 -12.95 15.08 -5.57
N LYS A 9 -12.15 14.16 -5.02
CA LYS A 9 -10.72 13.98 -5.34
C LYS A 9 -10.44 12.59 -5.90
N LEU A 10 -9.53 12.54 -6.85
CA LEU A 10 -8.90 11.30 -7.29
C LEU A 10 -7.53 11.21 -6.61
N TRP A 11 -7.31 10.16 -5.84
CA TRP A 11 -6.06 9.92 -5.15
C TRP A 11 -5.23 8.87 -5.88
N THR A 12 -3.95 9.14 -6.01
CA THR A 12 -2.96 8.19 -6.55
C THR A 12 -1.73 8.16 -5.64
N ILE A 13 -1.01 7.06 -5.68
CA ILE A 13 0.30 6.91 -5.07
C ILE A 13 1.18 6.09 -6.00
N ASN A 14 2.47 6.41 -6.10
CA ASN A 14 3.40 5.54 -6.81
C ASN A 14 3.69 4.29 -5.97
N GLU A 15 3.75 3.13 -6.61
CA GLU A 15 4.01 1.87 -5.93
C GLU A 15 5.39 1.86 -5.25
N SER A 16 6.42 2.34 -5.96
CA SER A 16 7.81 2.35 -5.49
C SER A 16 8.38 3.75 -5.47
N THR A 17 9.48 3.96 -4.74
CA THR A 17 10.21 5.24 -4.71
C THR A 17 10.58 5.70 -6.11
N MET A 18 10.25 6.94 -6.47
CA MET A 18 10.67 7.53 -7.74
C MET A 18 12.18 7.76 -7.75
N ARG A 19 12.81 7.64 -8.92
CA ARG A 19 14.27 7.83 -9.05
C ARG A 19 14.79 9.16 -8.52
N ARG A 20 14.01 10.23 -8.63
CA ARG A 20 14.36 11.55 -8.11
C ARG A 20 14.27 11.65 -6.57
N ASP A 21 13.51 10.78 -5.94
CA ASP A 21 13.26 10.78 -4.50
C ASP A 21 14.12 9.72 -3.76
N GLY A 22 14.89 8.93 -4.51
CA GLY A 22 15.79 7.93 -3.96
C GLY A 22 15.79 6.61 -4.71
N LYS A 23 16.18 5.57 -4.01
CA LYS A 23 16.14 4.18 -4.49
C LYS A 23 15.03 3.42 -3.78
N ALA A 24 14.54 2.35 -4.39
CA ALA A 24 13.65 1.42 -3.72
C ALA A 24 14.45 0.58 -2.70
N ALA A 25 13.87 0.39 -1.51
CA ALA A 25 14.46 -0.44 -0.47
C ALA A 25 14.55 -1.90 -0.91
N THR A 26 15.62 -2.56 -0.50
CA THR A 26 15.82 -4.00 -0.68
C THR A 26 16.26 -4.62 0.66
N PRO A 27 16.24 -5.94 0.80
CA PRO A 27 16.78 -6.60 1.99
C PRO A 27 18.27 -6.33 2.26
N GLN A 28 19.05 -6.01 1.20
CA GLN A 28 20.48 -5.71 1.29
C GLN A 28 20.79 -4.21 1.45
N ASP A 29 19.81 -3.35 1.09
CA ASP A 29 19.87 -1.90 1.28
C ASP A 29 18.56 -1.44 1.94
N PRO A 30 18.37 -1.77 3.23
CA PRO A 30 17.11 -1.54 3.92
C PRO A 30 16.97 -0.07 4.33
N HIS A 31 15.90 0.56 3.88
CA HIS A 31 15.49 1.91 4.27
C HIS A 31 13.99 2.07 4.10
N LYS A 32 13.46 3.19 4.53
CA LYS A 32 12.05 3.52 4.36
C LYS A 32 11.83 4.12 2.98
N ASN A 33 11.07 3.45 2.13
CA ASN A 33 10.66 3.99 0.84
C ASN A 33 9.86 5.28 1.02
N VAL A 34 10.17 6.28 0.21
CA VAL A 34 9.40 7.52 0.14
C VAL A 34 8.57 7.52 -1.14
N LEU A 35 7.28 7.73 -0.98
CA LEU A 35 6.30 7.73 -2.06
C LEU A 35 5.58 9.08 -2.10
N ARG A 36 5.01 9.42 -3.25
CA ARG A 36 4.20 10.62 -3.43
C ARG A 36 2.73 10.24 -3.52
N LEU A 37 1.97 10.64 -2.49
CA LEU A 37 0.53 10.57 -2.47
C LEU A 37 -0.02 11.84 -3.11
N MET A 38 -0.75 11.72 -4.20
CA MET A 38 -1.24 12.86 -4.99
C MET A 38 -2.75 12.85 -5.08
N SER A 39 -3.35 14.04 -4.97
CA SER A 39 -4.77 14.25 -5.22
C SER A 39 -4.98 15.18 -6.40
N PHE A 40 -5.92 14.81 -7.26
CA PHE A 40 -6.40 15.59 -8.39
C PHE A 40 -7.82 16.06 -8.10
N ASN A 41 -8.15 17.29 -8.50
CA ASN A 41 -9.53 17.74 -8.47
C ASN A 41 -10.30 17.00 -9.57
N ARG A 42 -11.35 16.24 -9.21
CA ARG A 42 -12.17 15.52 -10.16
C ARG A 42 -12.83 16.44 -11.19
N ASP A 43 -13.21 17.65 -10.77
CA ASP A 43 -13.98 18.58 -11.60
C ASP A 43 -13.11 19.43 -12.50
N ASP A 44 -11.79 19.46 -12.21
CA ASP A 44 -10.79 20.15 -13.01
C ASP A 44 -9.48 19.36 -13.00
N LEU A 45 -9.35 18.42 -13.93
CA LEU A 45 -8.15 17.62 -14.09
C LEU A 45 -6.98 18.38 -14.72
N THR A 46 -7.19 19.63 -15.16
CA THR A 46 -6.14 20.50 -15.69
C THR A 46 -5.40 21.24 -14.58
N ALA A 47 -6.02 21.37 -13.39
CA ALA A 47 -5.37 21.92 -12.22
C ALA A 47 -4.21 21.04 -11.76
N ALA A 48 -3.13 21.67 -11.28
CA ALA A 48 -2.00 20.94 -10.74
C ALA A 48 -2.41 20.08 -9.53
N PRO A 49 -1.94 18.83 -9.43
CA PRO A 49 -2.25 17.99 -8.30
C PRO A 49 -1.61 18.50 -7.01
N VAL A 50 -2.27 18.25 -5.89
CA VAL A 50 -1.69 18.46 -4.56
C VAL A 50 -0.96 17.18 -4.16
N ALA A 51 0.32 17.29 -3.80
CA ALA A 51 1.14 16.15 -3.42
C ALA A 51 1.48 16.18 -1.93
N TYR A 52 1.63 14.98 -1.37
CA TYR A 52 2.08 14.72 0.00
C TYR A 52 3.16 13.66 -0.04
N LEU A 53 4.04 13.64 0.97
CA LEU A 53 5.02 12.57 1.09
C LEU A 53 4.49 11.48 2.02
N TYR A 54 4.53 10.26 1.55
CA TYR A 54 4.22 9.06 2.30
C TYR A 54 5.50 8.26 2.54
N ARG A 55 5.74 7.84 3.78
CA ARG A 55 6.92 7.05 4.14
C ARG A 55 6.51 5.66 4.58
N MET A 56 6.94 4.65 3.82
CA MET A 56 6.70 3.25 4.15
C MET A 56 7.49 2.81 5.38
N ASP A 57 7.14 1.64 5.90
CA ASP A 57 7.95 0.97 6.91
C ASP A 57 9.27 0.44 6.32
N MET A 58 10.14 -0.06 7.22
CA MET A 58 11.33 -0.81 6.84
C MET A 58 10.97 -2.19 6.28
N PRO A 59 11.81 -2.77 5.39
CA PRO A 59 11.73 -4.19 5.06
C PRO A 59 11.70 -5.07 6.32
N THR A 60 10.94 -6.15 6.28
CA THR A 60 10.81 -7.09 7.40
C THR A 60 11.85 -8.22 7.36
N THR A 61 12.62 -8.32 6.28
CA THR A 61 13.65 -9.33 6.09
C THR A 61 14.93 -8.71 5.57
N MET A 62 16.08 -9.26 6.02
CA MET A 62 17.43 -8.95 5.53
C MET A 62 18.01 -10.10 4.70
N LYS A 63 17.22 -11.14 4.44
CA LYS A 63 17.68 -12.33 3.69
C LYS A 63 17.81 -12.01 2.21
N ALA A 64 18.76 -12.67 1.55
CA ALA A 64 18.90 -12.56 0.11
C ALA A 64 17.66 -13.11 -0.61
N ALA A 65 17.13 -12.33 -1.54
CA ALA A 65 15.98 -12.68 -2.35
C ALA A 65 16.40 -13.03 -3.78
N GLN A 66 15.67 -13.94 -4.41
CA GLN A 66 15.69 -14.08 -5.86
C GLN A 66 14.79 -13.01 -6.51
N THR A 67 13.63 -12.80 -5.91
CA THR A 67 12.70 -11.75 -6.30
C THR A 67 12.24 -11.01 -5.04
N TYR A 68 12.25 -9.68 -5.12
CA TYR A 68 11.80 -8.82 -4.03
C TYR A 68 11.07 -7.61 -4.59
N ALA A 69 9.93 -7.30 -4.00
CA ALA A 69 9.17 -6.10 -4.28
C ALA A 69 8.57 -5.56 -2.97
N MET A 70 8.68 -4.26 -2.77
CA MET A 70 8.08 -3.58 -1.63
C MET A 70 7.48 -2.25 -2.08
N GLY A 71 6.20 -2.06 -1.81
CA GLY A 71 5.49 -0.88 -2.27
C GLY A 71 4.10 -0.75 -1.68
N VAL A 72 3.39 0.29 -2.11
CA VAL A 72 1.95 0.43 -1.88
C VAL A 72 1.22 -0.19 -3.06
N SER A 73 0.47 -1.25 -2.80
CA SER A 73 -0.25 -1.97 -3.85
C SER A 73 -1.63 -1.36 -4.13
N GLU A 74 -2.30 -0.76 -3.13
CA GLU A 74 -3.63 -0.19 -3.37
C GLU A 74 -3.97 0.94 -2.38
N LEU A 75 -4.90 1.80 -2.81
CA LEU A 75 -5.56 2.85 -2.04
C LEU A 75 -7.07 2.64 -2.05
N CYS A 76 -7.74 2.98 -0.95
CA CYS A 76 -9.20 3.07 -0.91
C CYS A 76 -9.62 4.29 -0.08
N ALA A 77 -10.54 5.10 -0.60
CA ALA A 77 -11.06 6.25 0.12
C ALA A 77 -12.20 5.83 1.07
N LEU A 78 -12.11 6.29 2.31
CA LEU A 78 -13.18 6.14 3.30
C LEU A 78 -14.20 7.26 3.18
N PRO A 79 -15.46 7.04 3.65
CA PRO A 79 -16.52 8.05 3.57
C PRO A 79 -16.25 9.35 4.34
N ASP A 80 -15.27 9.35 5.26
CA ASP A 80 -14.86 10.52 6.03
C ASP A 80 -13.69 11.30 5.41
N GLY A 81 -13.27 10.93 4.20
CA GLY A 81 -12.15 11.56 3.47
C GLY A 81 -10.77 11.05 3.86
N GLN A 82 -10.67 10.10 4.80
CA GLN A 82 -9.43 9.39 5.07
C GLN A 82 -9.15 8.36 3.95
N LEU A 83 -7.91 7.89 3.88
CA LEU A 83 -7.51 6.87 2.91
C LEU A 83 -7.00 5.63 3.63
N LEU A 84 -7.40 4.47 3.15
CA LEU A 84 -6.73 3.21 3.43
C LEU A 84 -5.57 3.04 2.45
N VAL A 85 -4.41 2.67 2.98
CA VAL A 85 -3.19 2.42 2.23
C VAL A 85 -2.72 1.01 2.51
N LEU A 86 -2.61 0.19 1.47
CA LEU A 86 -2.12 -1.18 1.56
C LEU A 86 -0.63 -1.22 1.21
N GLU A 87 0.23 -1.32 2.22
CA GLU A 87 1.65 -1.63 2.03
C GLU A 87 1.83 -3.13 1.86
N ARG A 88 2.68 -3.50 0.91
CA ARG A 88 3.01 -4.89 0.60
C ARG A 88 4.53 -5.07 0.48
N GLU A 89 5.05 -6.15 1.07
CA GLU A 89 6.40 -6.64 0.89
C GLU A 89 6.33 -8.09 0.42
N ALA A 90 6.79 -8.35 -0.81
CA ALA A 90 6.87 -9.67 -1.40
C ALA A 90 8.33 -10.13 -1.45
N PHE A 91 8.60 -11.30 -0.86
CA PHE A 91 9.93 -11.89 -0.77
C PHE A 91 9.90 -13.33 -1.30
N VAL A 92 10.78 -13.62 -2.26
CA VAL A 92 10.93 -14.96 -2.83
C VAL A 92 12.41 -15.38 -2.77
N PRO A 93 12.76 -16.38 -1.95
CA PRO A 93 14.11 -16.94 -1.95
C PRO A 93 14.33 -17.87 -3.15
N LYS A 94 15.57 -18.25 -3.45
CA LYS A 94 15.90 -19.18 -4.56
C LYS A 94 15.14 -20.50 -4.48
N THR A 95 14.98 -21.06 -3.29
CA THR A 95 14.26 -22.31 -3.05
C THR A 95 12.75 -22.20 -3.16
N LYS A 96 12.21 -20.98 -3.23
CA LYS A 96 10.78 -20.64 -3.10
C LYS A 96 10.14 -21.02 -1.74
N LEU A 97 10.70 -22.00 -1.04
CA LEU A 97 10.28 -22.35 0.32
C LEU A 97 10.64 -21.22 1.29
N GLY A 98 9.65 -20.72 2.02
CA GLY A 98 9.80 -19.52 2.86
C GLY A 98 9.53 -18.21 2.11
N ALA A 99 9.03 -18.27 0.87
CA ALA A 99 8.46 -17.11 0.22
C ALA A 99 7.30 -16.55 1.05
N PHE A 100 7.18 -15.22 1.09
CA PHE A 100 6.08 -14.58 1.81
C PHE A 100 5.61 -13.29 1.13
N CYS A 101 4.39 -12.93 1.43
CA CYS A 101 3.86 -11.59 1.21
C CYS A 101 3.40 -11.04 2.56
N GLN A 102 4.07 -9.98 3.04
CA GLN A 102 3.69 -9.23 4.23
C GLN A 102 2.84 -8.06 3.79
N CYS A 103 1.62 -8.00 4.28
CA CYS A 103 0.70 -6.89 4.06
C CYS A 103 0.47 -6.12 5.35
N LYS A 104 0.36 -4.79 5.23
CA LYS A 104 0.00 -3.88 6.32
C LYS A 104 -1.02 -2.89 5.80
N LEU A 105 -2.14 -2.78 6.50
CA LEU A 105 -3.20 -1.83 6.17
C LEU A 105 -3.10 -0.64 7.12
N TYR A 106 -2.89 0.54 6.55
CA TYR A 106 -2.82 1.80 7.26
C TYR A 106 -4.03 2.67 6.95
N VAL A 107 -4.38 3.54 7.89
CA VAL A 107 -5.23 4.70 7.63
C VAL A 107 -4.37 5.97 7.72
N VAL A 108 -4.62 6.89 6.78
CA VAL A 108 -4.00 8.21 6.72
C VAL A 108 -5.07 9.28 6.50
N ASN A 109 -4.81 10.48 7.03
CA ASN A 109 -5.66 11.65 6.79
C ASN A 109 -4.83 12.76 6.10
N PRO A 110 -4.74 12.77 4.76
CA PRO A 110 -3.93 13.77 4.06
C PRO A 110 -4.40 15.21 4.28
N SER A 111 -5.70 15.41 4.55
CA SER A 111 -6.25 16.76 4.79
C SER A 111 -5.76 17.40 6.09
N ALA A 112 -5.23 16.61 7.02
CA ALA A 112 -4.62 17.09 8.25
C ALA A 112 -3.14 17.44 8.11
N GLU A 113 -2.54 17.19 6.93
CA GLU A 113 -1.10 17.28 6.72
C GLU A 113 -0.74 18.42 5.76
N LYS A 114 0.53 18.81 5.80
CA LYS A 114 1.03 19.85 4.89
C LYS A 114 1.37 19.27 3.53
N PRO A 115 0.87 19.84 2.43
CA PRO A 115 1.30 19.47 1.09
C PRO A 115 2.81 19.67 0.91
N TYR A 116 3.41 18.83 0.06
CA TYR A 116 4.80 18.92 -0.33
C TYR A 116 4.89 19.28 -1.82
N PRO A 117 5.68 20.31 -2.22
CA PRO A 117 5.74 20.73 -3.61
C PRO A 117 6.12 19.58 -4.55
N LEU A 118 5.34 19.41 -5.62
CA LEU A 118 5.54 18.30 -6.56
C LEU A 118 6.92 18.33 -7.20
N GLU A 119 7.43 19.54 -7.51
CA GLU A 119 8.70 19.74 -8.19
C GLU A 119 9.93 19.62 -7.29
N LYS A 120 9.72 19.67 -5.97
CA LYS A 120 10.81 19.67 -5.00
C LYS A 120 11.31 18.25 -4.74
N SER A 121 12.62 18.04 -4.74
CA SER A 121 13.24 16.80 -4.26
C SER A 121 13.00 16.63 -2.75
N VAL A 122 12.94 15.40 -2.30
CA VAL A 122 12.70 15.12 -0.87
C VAL A 122 13.90 15.54 -0.04
N GLU A 123 13.66 16.44 0.93
CA GLU A 123 14.66 16.93 1.89
C GLU A 123 14.66 16.08 3.16
N ALA A 124 15.73 16.18 3.93
CA ALA A 124 15.91 15.39 5.15
C ALA A 124 14.83 15.66 6.22
N ASP A 125 14.35 16.91 6.30
CA ASP A 125 13.32 17.40 7.22
C ASP A 125 11.92 17.48 6.59
N ALA A 126 11.72 16.87 5.43
CA ALA A 126 10.45 16.90 4.73
C ALA A 126 9.32 16.32 5.60
N PRO A 127 8.13 16.96 5.61
CA PRO A 127 6.97 16.45 6.33
C PRO A 127 6.41 15.22 5.63
N TYR A 128 6.06 14.19 6.41
CA TYR A 128 5.40 12.99 5.92
C TYR A 128 4.00 12.89 6.51
N VAL A 129 3.06 12.36 5.73
CA VAL A 129 1.73 12.06 6.27
C VAL A 129 1.84 11.07 7.44
N SER A 130 1.12 11.39 8.51
CA SER A 130 0.96 10.49 9.65
C SER A 130 0.13 9.28 9.24
N LYS A 131 0.54 8.09 9.65
CA LYS A 131 -0.18 6.86 9.36
C LYS A 131 -0.42 6.04 10.62
N ARG A 132 -1.59 5.43 10.74
CA ARG A 132 -1.96 4.53 11.85
C ARG A 132 -2.21 3.14 11.30
N LEU A 133 -1.47 2.16 11.81
CA LEU A 133 -1.66 0.74 11.45
C LEU A 133 -3.02 0.26 11.96
N LEU A 134 -3.82 -0.30 11.06
CA LEU A 134 -5.08 -0.97 11.39
C LEU A 134 -4.86 -2.46 11.64
N THR A 135 -4.18 -3.12 10.71
CA THR A 135 -3.88 -4.56 10.81
C THR A 135 -2.70 -4.93 9.93
N SER A 136 -2.09 -6.07 10.23
CA SER A 136 -1.06 -6.67 9.39
C SER A 136 -1.23 -8.18 9.35
N TRP A 137 -0.84 -8.78 8.21
CA TRP A 137 -0.86 -10.23 8.06
C TRP A 137 0.23 -10.67 7.09
N ARG A 138 0.60 -11.94 7.18
CA ARG A 138 1.56 -12.56 6.28
C ARG A 138 0.97 -13.80 5.65
N THR A 139 1.14 -13.93 4.35
CA THR A 139 0.90 -15.15 3.61
C THR A 139 2.24 -15.76 3.21
N THR A 140 2.34 -17.08 3.16
CA THR A 140 3.64 -17.74 3.02
C THR A 140 3.56 -19.10 2.37
N ILE A 141 4.69 -19.58 1.83
CA ILE A 141 4.91 -20.94 1.40
C ILE A 141 5.85 -21.62 2.39
N THR A 142 5.32 -22.62 3.08
CA THR A 142 6.09 -23.51 3.96
C THR A 142 5.74 -24.96 3.61
N LEU A 143 6.37 -25.92 4.27
CA LEU A 143 6.02 -27.35 4.14
C LEU A 143 4.57 -27.63 4.56
N PHE A 144 4.00 -26.80 5.45
CA PHE A 144 2.68 -26.98 6.03
C PHE A 144 1.64 -25.94 5.60
N SER A 145 2.07 -24.86 4.95
CA SER A 145 1.19 -23.77 4.53
C SER A 145 1.51 -23.34 3.11
N GLN A 146 0.46 -23.27 2.28
CA GLN A 146 0.53 -22.84 0.88
C GLN A 146 -0.54 -21.77 0.62
N ASN A 147 -0.59 -20.75 1.48
CA ASN A 147 -1.56 -19.66 1.40
C ASN A 147 -0.95 -18.35 0.86
N TRP A 148 0.15 -18.47 0.12
CA TRP A 148 0.82 -17.31 -0.44
C TRP A 148 -0.11 -16.54 -1.38
N ALA A 149 -0.31 -15.27 -1.10
CA ALA A 149 -1.22 -14.39 -1.81
C ALA A 149 -0.65 -12.99 -1.89
N ASN A 150 -0.67 -12.42 -3.07
CA ASN A 150 -0.21 -11.07 -3.38
C ASN A 150 -1.43 -10.15 -3.49
N TYR A 151 -1.82 -9.50 -2.38
CA TYR A 151 -2.99 -8.62 -2.38
C TYR A 151 -2.69 -7.30 -3.08
N GLU A 152 -3.46 -7.01 -4.14
CA GLU A 152 -3.26 -5.85 -5.02
C GLU A 152 -4.53 -5.04 -5.28
N GLY A 153 -5.70 -5.57 -4.94
CA GLY A 153 -6.96 -4.85 -5.05
C GLY A 153 -7.64 -4.69 -3.69
N MET A 154 -8.29 -3.54 -3.49
CA MET A 154 -9.03 -3.24 -2.28
C MET A 154 -10.25 -2.34 -2.59
N CYS A 155 -11.39 -2.66 -2.00
CA CYS A 155 -12.58 -1.81 -2.05
C CYS A 155 -13.35 -1.86 -0.73
N LEU A 156 -14.24 -0.88 -0.54
CA LEU A 156 -15.21 -0.95 0.54
C LEU A 156 -16.29 -1.97 0.21
N GLY A 157 -16.57 -2.83 1.18
CA GLY A 157 -17.74 -3.69 1.21
C GLY A 157 -18.94 -3.00 1.90
N PRO A 158 -19.96 -3.76 2.30
CA PRO A 158 -21.11 -3.20 3.01
C PRO A 158 -20.73 -2.68 4.41
N ARG A 159 -21.51 -1.72 4.91
CA ARG A 159 -21.53 -1.43 6.35
C ARG A 159 -22.34 -2.49 7.06
N LEU A 160 -21.85 -2.93 8.22
CA LEU A 160 -22.57 -3.83 9.09
C LEU A 160 -23.62 -3.06 9.92
N GLU A 161 -24.58 -3.77 10.50
CA GLU A 161 -25.66 -3.18 11.31
C GLU A 161 -25.16 -2.37 12.51
N ASN A 162 -24.00 -2.76 13.07
CA ASN A 162 -23.33 -2.05 14.17
C ASN A 162 -22.53 -0.82 13.68
N GLY A 163 -22.55 -0.49 12.39
CA GLY A 163 -21.85 0.64 11.80
C GLY A 163 -20.43 0.36 11.35
N ASP A 164 -19.88 -0.82 11.61
CA ASP A 164 -18.53 -1.19 11.19
C ASP A 164 -18.43 -1.27 9.66
N GLN A 165 -17.27 -0.92 9.13
CA GLN A 165 -17.00 -0.94 7.68
C GLN A 165 -16.27 -2.21 7.28
N VAL A 166 -16.86 -2.97 6.35
CA VAL A 166 -16.17 -4.09 5.71
C VAL A 166 -15.24 -3.55 4.62
N VAL A 167 -14.04 -4.08 4.54
CA VAL A 167 -13.08 -3.89 3.45
C VAL A 167 -12.83 -5.24 2.81
N VAL A 168 -12.92 -5.29 1.48
CA VAL A 168 -12.68 -6.49 0.69
C VAL A 168 -11.37 -6.31 -0.05
N LEU A 169 -10.49 -7.30 0.06
CA LEU A 169 -9.22 -7.36 -0.67
C LEU A 169 -9.22 -8.55 -1.62
N VAL A 170 -8.55 -8.40 -2.74
CA VAL A 170 -8.30 -9.46 -3.70
C VAL A 170 -6.81 -9.56 -4.00
N SER A 171 -6.31 -10.79 -4.11
CA SER A 171 -4.94 -11.04 -4.55
C SER A 171 -4.89 -11.27 -6.05
N ASP A 172 -3.75 -10.93 -6.67
CA ASP A 172 -3.41 -11.28 -8.04
C ASP A 172 -2.50 -12.51 -8.05
N SER A 173 -2.94 -13.57 -8.72
CA SER A 173 -2.17 -14.81 -8.87
C SER A 173 -1.01 -14.68 -9.86
N GLN A 174 -0.94 -13.59 -10.63
CA GLN A 174 0.08 -13.38 -11.67
C GLN A 174 0.22 -14.60 -12.60
N ASP A 175 -0.91 -15.05 -13.15
CA ASP A 175 -1.00 -16.26 -13.98
C ASP A 175 -0.45 -17.51 -13.25
N GLY A 176 -0.72 -17.60 -11.95
CA GLY A 176 -0.35 -18.73 -11.10
C GLY A 176 1.14 -18.83 -10.80
N TYR A 177 1.92 -17.76 -10.93
CA TYR A 177 3.37 -17.68 -10.75
C TYR A 177 4.02 -18.97 -10.21
N ALA A 178 4.62 -19.78 -11.12
CA ALA A 178 5.20 -21.09 -10.82
C ALA A 178 4.21 -22.10 -10.15
N GLY A 179 2.90 -21.95 -10.33
CA GLY A 179 1.86 -22.78 -9.71
C GLY A 179 1.66 -22.55 -8.21
N LEU A 180 2.17 -21.45 -7.67
CA LEU A 180 2.21 -21.19 -6.23
C LEU A 180 1.30 -20.06 -5.77
N LEU A 181 1.12 -19.01 -6.60
CA LEU A 181 0.17 -17.93 -6.32
C LEU A 181 -1.24 -18.34 -6.72
N ARG A 182 -2.21 -17.91 -5.94
CA ARG A 182 -3.64 -18.12 -6.20
C ARG A 182 -4.41 -16.84 -5.93
N ASP A 183 -5.57 -16.73 -6.56
CA ASP A 183 -6.51 -15.68 -6.29
C ASP A 183 -7.25 -15.97 -4.98
N TRP A 184 -7.17 -15.02 -4.06
CA TRP A 184 -7.82 -15.07 -2.76
C TRP A 184 -8.61 -13.80 -2.52
N PHE A 185 -9.75 -13.95 -1.88
CA PHE A 185 -10.44 -12.84 -1.24
C PHE A 185 -10.15 -12.84 0.25
N LYS A 186 -9.99 -11.64 0.81
CA LYS A 186 -9.86 -11.42 2.25
C LYS A 186 -10.79 -10.28 2.65
N THR A 187 -11.50 -10.46 3.74
CA THR A 187 -12.30 -9.40 4.36
C THR A 187 -11.64 -8.93 5.64
N ILE A 188 -11.72 -7.64 5.89
CA ILE A 188 -11.30 -6.98 7.13
C ILE A 188 -12.48 -6.13 7.59
N VAL A 189 -12.77 -6.15 8.88
CA VAL A 189 -13.80 -5.28 9.50
C VAL A 189 -13.07 -4.19 10.27
N ILE A 190 -13.40 -2.95 9.97
CA ILE A 190 -12.88 -1.77 10.66
C ILE A 190 -13.99 -1.27 11.58
N SER A 191 -13.74 -1.33 12.88
CA SER A 191 -14.65 -0.78 13.89
C SER A 191 -14.59 0.74 13.87
N ASN A 192 -15.77 1.34 14.08
CA ASN A 192 -15.93 2.79 14.22
C ASN A 192 -15.24 3.32 15.48
#